data_9e53c5bcdefca50a8bd712a47a0df3ed
#
_entry.id   9e53c5bcdefca50a8bd712a47a0df3ed
#
_cell.length_a   1.000
_cell.length_b   1.000
_cell.length_c   1.000
_cell.angle_alpha   90.00
_cell.angle_beta   90.00
_cell.angle_gamma   90.00
#
_symmetry.space_group_name_H-M   'P 1'
#
loop_
_entity.id
_entity.type
_entity.pdbx_description
1 polymer ?
#
loop_
_entity_poly.entity_id
_entity_poly.type
_entity_poly.pdbx_seq_one_letter_code
_entity_poly.pdbx_strand_id
1 'polypeptide(L)'
;MKHHYLWPILLLISCSPAKKEKCEPIYSQMMVETHGLGDFYCNRHHQAKLDTTGWDYVSGLVAHSVLKAWSAYPEKKAYYDAVKAFADNSLNEDGTFIHNKKGKDALRPSNIDDLPAGNIFFGLYEEEMRQGDTLEASKYKTAATLIRNRLKYDHSRIKAPLPGAGCFFHKAVYPNQVWLDGLFMGSPIYAQWQAKFGKEDTKDNNESWSDIALQFKTIHQYSYNAEKQLNYHAWTATPEDENSFWAQQDGKFKGCSPEFWARSMGWYICLLYTSDAA
;
A
#
# COMPACT_ATOMS: atom_id res chain seq x y z
N MET A 1 32.37 -49.80 22.82
CA MET A 1 31.89 -48.93 21.72
C MET A 1 31.77 -47.50 22.25
N LYS A 2 32.68 -46.62 21.86
CA LYS A 2 32.69 -45.22 22.32
C LYS A 2 32.08 -44.39 21.21
N HIS A 3 30.90 -43.82 21.43
CA HIS A 3 30.29 -42.86 20.52
C HIS A 3 30.93 -41.47 20.70
N HIS A 4 31.67 -41.02 19.71
CA HIS A 4 32.14 -39.65 19.61
C HIS A 4 31.02 -38.79 19.03
N TYR A 5 30.43 -37.94 19.84
CA TYR A 5 29.57 -36.86 19.40
C TYR A 5 30.46 -35.72 18.88
N LEU A 6 30.47 -35.55 17.57
CA LEU A 6 31.01 -34.36 16.91
C LEU A 6 29.98 -33.23 17.06
N TRP A 7 30.27 -32.26 17.90
CA TRP A 7 29.55 -31.01 17.93
C TRP A 7 29.94 -30.17 16.69
N PRO A 8 29.01 -29.66 15.90
CA PRO A 8 29.37 -28.68 14.89
C PRO A 8 29.69 -27.37 15.60
N ILE A 9 30.93 -26.92 15.45
CA ILE A 9 31.36 -25.57 15.82
C ILE A 9 30.59 -24.62 14.89
N LEU A 10 29.56 -23.95 15.42
CA LEU A 10 28.94 -22.79 14.77
C LEU A 10 29.98 -21.67 14.79
N LEU A 11 30.64 -21.45 13.68
CA LEU A 11 31.38 -20.24 13.38
C LEU A 11 30.39 -19.09 13.35
N LEU A 12 30.21 -18.40 14.46
CA LEU A 12 29.62 -17.08 14.50
C LEU A 12 30.54 -16.14 13.72
N ILE A 13 30.35 -16.05 12.44
CA ILE A 13 30.88 -14.95 11.64
C ILE A 13 30.19 -13.71 12.20
N SER A 14 30.90 -13.01 13.10
CA SER A 14 30.56 -11.65 13.48
C SER A 14 30.63 -10.80 12.21
N CYS A 15 29.50 -10.65 11.54
CA CYS A 15 29.31 -9.58 10.56
C CYS A 15 29.37 -8.28 11.36
N SER A 16 30.55 -7.68 11.49
CA SER A 16 30.62 -6.24 11.72
C SER A 16 29.67 -5.58 10.73
N PRO A 17 28.83 -4.61 11.16
CA PRO A 17 28.02 -3.87 10.21
C PRO A 17 28.99 -3.17 9.28
N ALA A 18 29.23 -3.76 8.11
CA ALA A 18 29.88 -3.07 7.03
C ALA A 18 29.11 -1.76 6.88
N LYS A 19 29.80 -0.62 6.97
CA LYS A 19 29.21 0.67 6.57
C LYS A 19 28.54 0.39 5.25
N LYS A 20 27.20 0.39 5.23
CA LYS A 20 26.44 0.28 3.98
C LYS A 20 26.95 1.42 3.12
N GLU A 21 27.76 1.11 2.13
CA GLU A 21 28.11 2.05 1.10
C GLU A 21 26.78 2.53 0.55
N LYS A 22 26.53 3.85 0.67
CA LYS A 22 25.28 4.42 0.18
C LYS A 22 25.33 4.29 -1.33
N CYS A 23 24.56 3.36 -1.87
CA CYS A 23 24.36 3.31 -3.33
C CYS A 23 23.68 4.60 -3.77
N GLU A 24 24.19 5.20 -4.85
CA GLU A 24 23.57 6.40 -5.38
C GLU A 24 22.16 6.08 -5.89
N PRO A 25 21.14 6.88 -5.55
CA PRO A 25 19.76 6.62 -5.96
C PRO A 25 19.49 7.04 -7.40
N ILE A 26 20.23 6.43 -8.34
CA ILE A 26 20.23 6.77 -9.78
C ILE A 26 18.81 6.79 -10.33
N TYR A 27 17.99 5.79 -10.01
CA TYR A 27 16.62 5.72 -10.54
C TYR A 27 15.73 6.84 -10.01
N SER A 28 15.85 7.20 -8.72
CA SER A 28 15.10 8.31 -8.16
C SER A 28 15.51 9.63 -8.80
N GLN A 29 16.80 9.82 -9.04
CA GLN A 29 17.33 10.98 -9.73
C GLN A 29 16.81 11.07 -11.16
N MET A 30 16.85 9.98 -11.93
CA MET A 30 16.32 9.93 -13.30
C MET A 30 14.83 10.30 -13.34
N MET A 31 14.04 9.81 -12.38
CA MET A 31 12.61 10.09 -12.33
C MET A 31 12.28 11.55 -12.03
N VAL A 32 13.09 12.20 -11.21
CA VAL A 32 12.85 13.58 -10.78
C VAL A 32 13.46 14.58 -11.76
N GLU A 33 14.70 14.35 -12.18
CA GLU A 33 15.50 15.36 -12.89
C GLU A 33 15.43 15.26 -14.41
N THR A 34 15.30 14.04 -14.97
CA THR A 34 15.50 13.84 -16.41
C THR A 34 14.35 13.22 -17.18
N HIS A 35 13.80 12.12 -16.71
CA HIS A 35 12.93 11.27 -17.54
C HIS A 35 11.49 11.20 -17.05
N GLY A 36 11.23 11.52 -15.78
CA GLY A 36 9.92 11.34 -15.19
C GLY A 36 9.52 9.85 -15.12
N LEU A 37 8.28 9.62 -14.78
CA LEU A 37 7.74 8.27 -14.57
C LEU A 37 7.64 7.45 -15.86
N GLY A 38 7.44 8.10 -16.98
CA GLY A 38 7.11 7.45 -18.25
C GLY A 38 8.21 6.55 -18.76
N ASP A 39 9.43 6.99 -18.70
CA ASP A 39 10.59 6.26 -19.24
C ASP A 39 10.89 4.98 -18.43
N PHE A 40 10.46 4.96 -17.20
CA PHE A 40 10.71 3.84 -16.30
C PHE A 40 9.59 2.80 -16.30
N TYR A 41 8.32 3.21 -16.39
CA TYR A 41 7.20 2.32 -16.09
C TYR A 41 6.56 1.66 -17.31
N CYS A 42 6.30 2.38 -18.31
CA CYS A 42 5.80 1.89 -19.59
C CYS A 42 5.57 3.03 -20.58
N ASN A 43 5.52 2.68 -21.84
CA ASN A 43 5.29 3.58 -22.96
C ASN A 43 3.98 4.41 -22.92
N ARG A 44 3.12 4.21 -21.94
CA ARG A 44 1.87 4.96 -21.82
C ARG A 44 1.98 6.28 -21.06
N HIS A 45 3.00 6.42 -20.25
CA HIS A 45 3.24 7.60 -19.42
C HIS A 45 4.48 8.37 -19.86
N HIS A 46 4.80 8.28 -21.15
CA HIS A 46 5.97 8.94 -21.69
C HIS A 46 6.10 10.37 -21.20
N GLN A 47 7.25 10.69 -20.66
CA GLN A 47 7.70 12.03 -20.34
C GLN A 47 6.92 12.78 -19.25
N ALA A 48 6.09 12.10 -18.48
CA ALA A 48 5.47 12.74 -17.33
C ALA A 48 6.45 12.78 -16.16
N LYS A 49 6.83 13.97 -15.74
CA LYS A 49 7.54 14.15 -14.47
C LYS A 49 6.61 13.85 -13.31
N LEU A 50 7.16 13.50 -12.15
CA LEU A 50 6.38 13.19 -10.96
C LEU A 50 5.41 14.31 -10.58
N ASP A 51 5.86 15.54 -10.66
CA ASP A 51 5.06 16.76 -10.39
C ASP A 51 3.92 17.01 -11.38
N THR A 52 3.88 16.31 -12.52
CA THR A 52 2.84 16.45 -13.56
C THR A 52 1.98 15.19 -13.73
N THR A 53 2.31 14.10 -13.05
CA THR A 53 1.51 12.86 -13.08
C THR A 53 0.22 12.98 -12.28
N GLY A 54 -0.79 12.21 -12.72
CA GLY A 54 -2.05 12.10 -12.00
C GLY A 54 -1.93 11.22 -10.76
N TRP A 55 -2.93 11.36 -9.87
CA TRP A 55 -3.07 10.55 -8.66
C TRP A 55 -3.51 9.13 -9.02
N ASP A 56 -2.64 8.15 -8.80
CA ASP A 56 -2.91 6.71 -8.91
C ASP A 56 -1.89 5.90 -8.12
N TYR A 57 -2.09 4.56 -8.03
CA TYR A 57 -1.18 3.71 -7.26
C TYR A 57 0.22 3.61 -7.85
N VAL A 58 0.37 3.71 -9.17
CA VAL A 58 1.67 3.61 -9.86
C VAL A 58 2.51 4.84 -9.53
N SER A 59 1.95 6.03 -9.79
CA SER A 59 2.59 7.31 -9.47
C SER A 59 2.87 7.43 -7.97
N GLY A 60 1.92 6.99 -7.15
CA GLY A 60 2.06 6.98 -5.70
C GLY A 60 3.17 6.07 -5.19
N LEU A 61 3.35 4.87 -5.78
CA LEU A 61 4.44 3.97 -5.43
C LEU A 61 5.79 4.61 -5.73
N VAL A 62 5.91 5.25 -6.89
CA VAL A 62 7.14 5.95 -7.26
C VAL A 62 7.40 7.15 -6.35
N ALA A 63 6.39 7.98 -6.10
CA ALA A 63 6.49 9.10 -5.16
C ALA A 63 6.97 8.64 -3.77
N HIS A 64 6.38 7.56 -3.26
CA HIS A 64 6.79 6.98 -1.98
C HIS A 64 8.23 6.47 -2.01
N SER A 65 8.66 5.84 -3.11
CA SER A 65 10.04 5.37 -3.28
C SER A 65 11.03 6.53 -3.34
N VAL A 66 10.69 7.61 -4.04
CA VAL A 66 11.51 8.84 -4.11
C VAL A 66 11.61 9.50 -2.74
N LEU A 67 10.50 9.55 -1.98
CA LEU A 67 10.50 10.08 -0.62
C LEU A 67 11.39 9.25 0.33
N LYS A 68 11.37 7.91 0.19
CA LYS A 68 12.28 7.03 0.94
C LYS A 68 13.75 7.24 0.54
N ALA A 69 14.03 7.46 -0.75
CA ALA A 69 15.37 7.80 -1.20
C ALA A 69 15.82 9.14 -0.60
N TRP A 70 14.95 10.16 -0.57
CA TRP A 70 15.24 11.42 0.10
C TRP A 70 15.53 11.23 1.58
N SER A 71 14.77 10.41 2.30
CA SER A 71 15.06 10.12 3.73
C SER A 71 16.47 9.57 3.96
N ALA A 72 17.03 8.87 2.98
CA ALA A 72 18.41 8.35 3.02
C ALA A 72 19.46 9.39 2.55
N TYR A 73 19.06 10.34 1.71
CA TYR A 73 19.89 11.38 1.09
C TYR A 73 19.22 12.75 1.20
N PRO A 74 19.09 13.31 2.42
CA PRO A 74 18.32 14.53 2.66
C PRO A 74 18.91 15.77 1.98
N GLU A 75 20.17 15.74 1.57
CA GLU A 75 20.80 16.78 0.76
C GLU A 75 20.22 16.88 -0.65
N LYS A 76 19.56 15.84 -1.14
CA LYS A 76 18.90 15.82 -2.46
C LYS A 76 17.48 16.40 -2.35
N LYS A 77 17.43 17.70 -2.05
CA LYS A 77 16.16 18.42 -1.84
C LYS A 77 15.17 18.26 -2.99
N ALA A 78 15.64 18.14 -4.23
CA ALA A 78 14.79 17.93 -5.41
C ALA A 78 13.87 16.71 -5.31
N TYR A 79 14.27 15.67 -4.55
CA TYR A 79 13.41 14.51 -4.32
C TYR A 79 12.20 14.85 -3.47
N TYR A 80 12.43 15.56 -2.39
CA TYR A 80 11.35 16.04 -1.53
C TYR A 80 10.42 16.98 -2.30
N ASP A 81 10.98 17.99 -2.97
CA ASP A 81 10.23 19.00 -3.72
C ASP A 81 9.34 18.35 -4.80
N ALA A 82 9.83 17.33 -5.51
CA ALA A 82 9.04 16.64 -6.53
C ALA A 82 7.87 15.83 -5.92
N VAL A 83 8.09 15.18 -4.78
CA VAL A 83 7.02 14.44 -4.08
C VAL A 83 6.00 15.41 -3.48
N LYS A 84 6.47 16.52 -2.91
CA LYS A 84 5.59 17.58 -2.41
C LYS A 84 4.72 18.15 -3.53
N ALA A 85 5.31 18.49 -4.68
CA ALA A 85 4.56 18.97 -5.83
C ALA A 85 3.54 17.93 -6.35
N PHE A 86 3.87 16.64 -6.37
CA PHE A 86 2.93 15.57 -6.71
C PHE A 86 1.74 15.54 -5.75
N ALA A 87 1.98 15.67 -4.44
CA ALA A 87 0.93 15.72 -3.43
C ALA A 87 0.05 16.97 -3.61
N ASP A 88 0.68 18.14 -3.72
CA ASP A 88 0.01 19.45 -3.78
C ASP A 88 -0.84 19.60 -5.05
N ASN A 89 -0.43 18.99 -6.16
CA ASN A 89 -1.23 18.95 -7.39
C ASN A 89 -2.56 18.19 -7.24
N SER A 90 -2.72 17.43 -6.17
CA SER A 90 -3.92 16.64 -5.90
C SER A 90 -4.75 17.16 -4.72
N LEU A 91 -4.25 18.18 -4.01
CA LEU A 91 -4.86 18.71 -2.79
C LEU A 91 -5.19 20.20 -2.91
N ASN A 92 -6.29 20.58 -2.25
CA ASN A 92 -6.57 21.95 -1.88
C ASN A 92 -5.71 22.36 -0.68
N GLU A 93 -5.65 23.65 -0.37
CA GLU A 93 -4.90 24.20 0.77
C GLU A 93 -5.33 23.64 2.13
N ASP A 94 -6.59 23.23 2.26
CA ASP A 94 -7.15 22.62 3.48
C ASP A 94 -6.87 21.10 3.59
N GLY A 95 -6.20 20.50 2.61
CA GLY A 95 -5.90 19.07 2.55
C GLY A 95 -7.01 18.20 1.98
N THR A 96 -8.09 18.79 1.47
CA THR A 96 -9.09 18.05 0.70
C THR A 96 -8.60 17.76 -0.71
N PHE A 97 -9.11 16.66 -1.31
CA PHE A 97 -8.69 16.28 -2.67
C PHE A 97 -9.37 17.15 -3.72
N ILE A 98 -8.59 17.55 -4.72
CA ILE A 98 -9.07 18.32 -5.87
C ILE A 98 -9.83 17.40 -6.81
N HIS A 99 -10.98 17.86 -7.31
CA HIS A 99 -11.62 17.23 -8.46
C HIS A 99 -10.79 17.50 -9.71
N ASN A 100 -10.51 16.46 -10.49
CA ASN A 100 -9.81 16.66 -11.75
C ASN A 100 -10.67 17.50 -12.72
N LYS A 101 -10.05 17.98 -13.82
CA LYS A 101 -10.72 18.82 -14.84
C LYS A 101 -11.99 18.19 -15.47
N LYS A 102 -12.23 16.89 -15.25
CA LYS A 102 -13.42 16.14 -15.70
C LYS A 102 -14.44 15.93 -14.56
N GLY A 103 -14.26 16.60 -13.41
CA GLY A 103 -15.12 16.46 -12.25
C GLY A 103 -14.99 15.10 -11.55
N LYS A 104 -13.91 14.34 -11.82
CA LYS A 104 -13.69 13.06 -11.17
C LYS A 104 -12.79 13.26 -9.95
N ASP A 105 -13.22 12.68 -8.84
CA ASP A 105 -12.43 12.63 -7.62
C ASP A 105 -11.12 11.87 -7.83
N ALA A 106 -10.05 12.36 -7.24
CA ALA A 106 -8.81 11.62 -7.13
C ALA A 106 -9.03 10.31 -6.37
N LEU A 107 -9.92 10.31 -5.39
CA LEU A 107 -10.36 9.14 -4.66
C LEU A 107 -11.73 8.68 -5.18
N ARG A 108 -11.75 7.76 -6.13
CA ARG A 108 -12.99 7.19 -6.66
C ARG A 108 -13.73 6.38 -5.58
N PRO A 109 -15.06 6.38 -5.59
CA PRO A 109 -15.82 5.57 -4.65
C PRO A 109 -15.44 4.09 -4.74
N SER A 110 -15.09 3.50 -3.61
CA SER A 110 -14.72 2.07 -3.47
C SER A 110 -13.77 1.57 -4.56
N ASN A 111 -12.72 2.35 -4.83
CA ASN A 111 -11.58 1.92 -5.61
C ASN A 111 -10.33 1.95 -4.74
N ILE A 112 -9.89 0.78 -4.29
CA ILE A 112 -8.79 0.69 -3.33
C ILE A 112 -7.44 1.10 -3.95
N ASP A 113 -7.30 1.03 -5.28
CA ASP A 113 -6.09 1.43 -5.99
C ASP A 113 -5.79 2.95 -5.92
N ASP A 114 -6.77 3.76 -5.55
CA ASP A 114 -6.55 5.20 -5.42
C ASP A 114 -5.90 5.58 -4.09
N LEU A 115 -5.77 4.65 -3.14
CA LEU A 115 -5.39 4.95 -1.78
C LEU A 115 -3.88 4.93 -1.50
N PRO A 116 -3.07 4.02 -2.10
CA PRO A 116 -1.68 3.83 -1.69
C PRO A 116 -0.78 5.03 -1.96
N ALA A 117 -1.14 5.91 -2.91
CA ALA A 117 -0.41 7.16 -3.11
C ALA A 117 -0.38 8.02 -1.84
N GLY A 118 -1.37 7.90 -0.97
CA GLY A 118 -1.43 8.61 0.31
C GLY A 118 -0.36 8.23 1.34
N ASN A 119 0.38 7.14 1.13
CA ASN A 119 1.51 6.79 2.01
C ASN A 119 2.60 7.87 2.05
N ILE A 120 2.68 8.75 1.05
CA ILE A 120 3.61 9.89 1.07
C ILE A 120 3.25 10.93 2.12
N PHE A 121 1.97 11.05 2.49
CA PHE A 121 1.53 12.10 3.41
C PHE A 121 2.14 11.99 4.80
N PHE A 122 2.50 10.79 5.24
CA PHE A 122 3.13 10.62 6.54
C PHE A 122 4.54 11.21 6.58
N GLY A 123 5.35 10.98 5.56
CA GLY A 123 6.68 11.56 5.48
C GLY A 123 6.67 13.07 5.20
N LEU A 124 5.73 13.55 4.39
CA LEU A 124 5.54 14.99 4.17
C LEU A 124 5.11 15.67 5.48
N TYR A 125 4.13 15.11 6.20
CA TYR A 125 3.71 15.60 7.51
C TYR A 125 4.89 15.69 8.50
N GLU A 126 5.71 14.66 8.59
CA GLU A 126 6.87 14.62 9.49
C GLU A 126 7.88 15.71 9.17
N GLU A 127 8.17 15.91 7.90
CA GLU A 127 9.13 16.91 7.47
C GLU A 127 8.62 18.34 7.72
N GLU A 128 7.36 18.63 7.39
CA GLU A 128 6.80 19.96 7.64
C GLU A 128 6.73 20.26 9.16
N MET A 129 6.37 19.26 9.99
CA MET A 129 6.46 19.40 11.45
C MET A 129 7.89 19.68 11.92
N ARG A 130 8.88 19.01 11.32
CA ARG A 130 10.30 19.23 11.65
C ARG A 130 10.78 20.62 11.26
N GLN A 131 10.25 21.18 10.18
CA GLN A 131 10.53 22.54 9.72
C GLN A 131 9.75 23.60 10.50
N GLY A 132 8.77 23.20 11.31
CA GLY A 132 7.91 24.10 12.06
C GLY A 132 6.71 24.64 11.30
N ASP A 133 6.48 24.17 10.07
CA ASP A 133 5.29 24.52 9.29
C ASP A 133 4.10 23.63 9.68
N THR A 134 3.46 23.99 10.75
CA THR A 134 2.31 23.25 11.30
C THR A 134 1.07 23.35 10.42
N LEU A 135 0.94 24.39 9.60
CA LEU A 135 -0.18 24.57 8.68
C LEU A 135 -0.07 23.57 7.53
N GLU A 136 1.09 23.51 6.89
CA GLU A 136 1.36 22.58 5.81
C GLU A 136 1.31 21.13 6.30
N ALA A 137 1.87 20.84 7.48
CA ALA A 137 1.73 19.54 8.12
C ALA A 137 0.26 19.15 8.33
N SER A 138 -0.58 20.07 8.78
CA SER A 138 -2.02 19.81 8.98
C SER A 138 -2.73 19.47 7.69
N LYS A 139 -2.36 20.05 6.55
CA LYS A 139 -2.85 19.73 5.22
C LYS A 139 -2.63 18.23 4.90
N TYR A 140 -1.40 17.73 5.06
CA TYR A 140 -1.10 16.32 4.79
C TYR A 140 -1.77 15.36 5.77
N LYS A 141 -1.86 15.74 7.04
CA LYS A 141 -2.63 14.97 8.03
C LYS A 141 -4.10 14.88 7.66
N THR A 142 -4.70 15.96 7.19
CA THR A 142 -6.09 16.00 6.72
C THR A 142 -6.28 15.04 5.55
N ALA A 143 -5.40 15.11 4.55
CA ALA A 143 -5.46 14.22 3.38
C ALA A 143 -5.34 12.73 3.77
N ALA A 144 -4.38 12.38 4.64
CA ALA A 144 -4.24 11.02 5.15
C ALA A 144 -5.49 10.56 5.93
N THR A 145 -6.10 11.46 6.71
CA THR A 145 -7.31 11.18 7.48
C THR A 145 -8.51 10.94 6.57
N LEU A 146 -8.63 11.67 5.48
CA LEU A 146 -9.69 11.44 4.49
C LEU A 146 -9.58 10.06 3.84
N ILE A 147 -8.37 9.61 3.49
CA ILE A 147 -8.15 8.26 2.95
C ILE A 147 -8.52 7.20 3.98
N ARG A 148 -8.03 7.34 5.22
CA ARG A 148 -8.36 6.40 6.32
C ARG A 148 -9.86 6.31 6.55
N ASN A 149 -10.54 7.45 6.58
CA ASN A 149 -11.99 7.50 6.79
C ASN A 149 -12.75 6.89 5.61
N ARG A 150 -12.27 7.10 4.38
CA ARG A 150 -12.81 6.46 3.19
C ARG A 150 -12.76 4.93 3.31
N LEU A 151 -11.65 4.36 3.73
CA LEU A 151 -11.53 2.92 3.97
C LEU A 151 -12.48 2.44 5.07
N LYS A 152 -12.44 3.09 6.20
CA LYS A 152 -13.19 2.63 7.38
C LYS A 152 -14.70 2.72 7.20
N TYR A 153 -15.20 3.81 6.63
CA TYR A 153 -16.62 4.14 6.67
C TYR A 153 -17.34 4.01 5.32
N ASP A 154 -16.64 4.29 4.21
CA ASP A 154 -17.29 4.46 2.91
C ASP A 154 -16.97 3.34 1.92
N HIS A 155 -15.88 2.59 2.14
CA HIS A 155 -15.46 1.56 1.19
C HIS A 155 -16.42 0.38 1.20
N SER A 156 -16.78 -0.10 0.01
CA SER A 156 -17.68 -1.26 -0.14
C SER A 156 -17.08 -2.51 0.48
N ARG A 157 -17.93 -3.25 1.20
CA ARG A 157 -17.53 -4.46 1.94
C ARG A 157 -18.47 -5.62 1.65
N ILE A 158 -17.95 -6.81 1.73
CA ILE A 158 -18.75 -8.03 1.73
C ILE A 158 -19.72 -7.96 2.91
N LYS A 159 -20.99 -8.21 2.63
CA LYS A 159 -22.07 -8.14 3.63
C LYS A 159 -22.45 -9.53 4.13
N ALA A 160 -22.80 -9.64 5.42
CA ALA A 160 -23.41 -10.84 5.96
C ALA A 160 -24.74 -11.14 5.20
N PRO A 161 -25.10 -12.43 4.97
CA PRO A 161 -24.45 -13.64 5.51
C PRO A 161 -23.30 -14.20 4.63
N LEU A 162 -22.83 -13.48 3.62
CA LEU A 162 -21.79 -13.99 2.74
C LEU A 162 -20.48 -14.28 3.50
N PRO A 163 -19.72 -15.31 3.08
CA PRO A 163 -18.42 -15.59 3.65
C PRO A 163 -17.48 -14.38 3.46
N GLY A 164 -16.59 -14.15 4.41
CA GLY A 164 -15.69 -12.99 4.38
C GLY A 164 -16.35 -11.65 4.66
N ALA A 165 -17.54 -11.65 5.28
CA ALA A 165 -18.24 -10.42 5.65
C ALA A 165 -17.33 -9.44 6.41
N GLY A 166 -17.36 -8.17 6.00
CA GLY A 166 -16.50 -7.11 6.53
C GLY A 166 -15.28 -6.82 5.65
N CYS A 167 -14.85 -7.73 4.77
CA CYS A 167 -13.74 -7.47 3.88
C CYS A 167 -14.05 -6.42 2.81
N PHE A 168 -13.03 -5.64 2.48
CA PHE A 168 -13.10 -4.66 1.41
C PHE A 168 -13.25 -5.32 0.05
N PHE A 169 -14.11 -4.78 -0.81
CA PHE A 169 -14.01 -5.06 -2.23
C PHE A 169 -12.69 -4.49 -2.78
N HIS A 170 -12.13 -5.16 -3.76
CA HIS A 170 -11.02 -4.54 -4.49
C HIS A 170 -11.48 -3.27 -5.22
N LYS A 171 -12.64 -3.33 -5.90
CA LYS A 171 -13.32 -2.18 -6.51
C LYS A 171 -14.83 -2.37 -6.48
N ALA A 172 -15.57 -1.28 -6.49
CA ALA A 172 -17.04 -1.34 -6.58
C ALA A 172 -17.54 -2.09 -7.82
N VAL A 173 -16.79 -2.04 -8.92
CA VAL A 173 -17.09 -2.75 -10.16
C VAL A 173 -16.82 -4.25 -10.10
N TYR A 174 -16.19 -4.73 -9.03
CA TYR A 174 -15.92 -6.13 -8.74
C TYR A 174 -16.52 -6.49 -7.37
N PRO A 175 -17.84 -6.56 -7.25
CA PRO A 175 -18.51 -6.79 -5.98
C PRO A 175 -18.06 -8.13 -5.38
N ASN A 176 -17.93 -8.15 -4.05
CA ASN A 176 -17.57 -9.33 -3.25
C ASN A 176 -16.20 -9.97 -3.60
N GLN A 177 -15.35 -9.28 -4.35
CA GLN A 177 -14.01 -9.76 -4.69
C GLN A 177 -12.95 -9.12 -3.79
N VAL A 178 -12.10 -9.98 -3.22
CA VAL A 178 -10.94 -9.60 -2.40
C VAL A 178 -9.67 -10.08 -3.10
N TRP A 179 -8.75 -9.18 -3.36
CA TRP A 179 -7.50 -9.48 -4.06
C TRP A 179 -6.31 -9.21 -3.15
N LEU A 180 -5.23 -9.97 -3.28
CA LEU A 180 -3.99 -9.72 -2.55
C LEU A 180 -3.46 -8.30 -2.80
N ASP A 181 -3.58 -7.82 -4.03
CA ASP A 181 -3.24 -6.44 -4.41
C ASP A 181 -3.98 -5.43 -3.52
N GLY A 182 -5.27 -5.64 -3.28
CA GLY A 182 -6.11 -4.76 -2.46
C GLY A 182 -5.64 -4.66 -1.01
N LEU A 183 -5.05 -5.72 -0.46
CA LEU A 183 -4.47 -5.65 0.88
C LEU A 183 -3.31 -4.65 0.93
N PHE A 184 -2.41 -4.68 -0.06
CA PHE A 184 -1.32 -3.72 -0.16
C PHE A 184 -1.82 -2.30 -0.44
N MET A 185 -2.87 -2.17 -1.24
CA MET A 185 -3.40 -0.87 -1.63
C MET A 185 -4.06 -0.12 -0.45
N GLY A 186 -4.68 -0.83 0.50
CA GLY A 186 -5.44 -0.20 1.58
C GLY A 186 -4.83 -0.34 2.97
N SER A 187 -4.32 -1.53 3.32
CA SER A 187 -3.96 -1.81 4.71
C SER A 187 -2.75 -1.00 5.24
N PRO A 188 -1.67 -0.75 4.45
CA PRO A 188 -0.53 0.02 4.96
C PRO A 188 -0.90 1.44 5.35
N ILE A 189 -1.64 2.16 4.54
CA ILE A 189 -2.03 3.54 4.86
C ILE A 189 -2.99 3.58 6.05
N TYR A 190 -3.87 2.57 6.17
CA TYR A 190 -4.76 2.46 7.31
C TYR A 190 -3.99 2.19 8.60
N ALA A 191 -3.05 1.24 8.59
CA ALA A 191 -2.21 0.91 9.74
C ALA A 191 -1.30 2.08 10.14
N GLN A 192 -0.62 2.71 9.19
CA GLN A 192 0.23 3.88 9.45
C GLN A 192 -0.56 5.04 10.07
N TRP A 193 -1.79 5.28 9.59
CA TRP A 193 -2.64 6.31 10.19
C TRP A 193 -3.00 5.98 11.64
N GLN A 194 -3.37 4.72 11.92
CA GLN A 194 -3.70 4.30 13.28
C GLN A 194 -2.49 4.37 14.21
N ALA A 195 -1.32 3.93 13.76
CA ALA A 195 -0.10 4.00 14.54
C ALA A 195 0.33 5.46 14.84
N LYS A 196 0.14 6.37 13.88
CA LYS A 196 0.64 7.74 14.00
C LYS A 196 -0.36 8.70 14.65
N PHE A 197 -1.64 8.56 14.33
CA PHE A 197 -2.68 9.52 14.71
C PHE A 197 -3.83 8.89 15.50
N GLY A 198 -3.89 7.58 15.59
CA GLY A 198 -4.88 6.86 16.40
C GLY A 198 -4.65 7.16 17.88
N LYS A 199 -5.73 7.32 18.63
CA LYS A 199 -5.65 7.46 20.08
C LYS A 199 -5.70 6.07 20.70
N GLU A 200 -4.67 5.71 21.43
CA GLU A 200 -4.61 4.47 22.20
C GLU A 200 -5.84 4.33 23.11
N ASP A 201 -6.23 3.10 23.36
CA ASP A 201 -7.36 2.72 24.24
C ASP A 201 -8.74 3.28 23.86
N THR A 202 -8.88 3.86 22.68
CA THR A 202 -10.20 4.27 22.17
C THR A 202 -10.89 3.11 21.44
N LYS A 203 -12.23 3.09 21.51
CA LYS A 203 -13.05 2.14 20.75
C LYS A 203 -12.72 2.21 19.23
N ASP A 204 -12.62 3.43 18.69
CA ASP A 204 -12.31 3.64 17.26
C ASP A 204 -10.98 3.01 16.86
N ASN A 205 -9.94 3.17 17.69
CA ASN A 205 -8.62 2.61 17.43
C ASN A 205 -8.64 1.08 17.47
N ASN A 206 -9.26 0.48 18.49
CA ASN A 206 -9.35 -0.97 18.67
C ASN A 206 -10.16 -1.63 17.55
N GLU A 207 -11.27 -1.02 17.13
CA GLU A 207 -12.06 -1.47 15.98
C GLU A 207 -11.26 -1.38 14.68
N SER A 208 -10.47 -0.33 14.49
CA SER A 208 -9.66 -0.16 13.28
C SER A 208 -8.55 -1.21 13.17
N TRP A 209 -7.86 -1.52 14.26
CA TRP A 209 -6.86 -2.59 14.25
C TRP A 209 -7.51 -3.97 14.03
N SER A 210 -8.70 -4.19 14.60
CA SER A 210 -9.47 -5.41 14.36
C SER A 210 -9.92 -5.53 12.91
N ASP A 211 -10.31 -4.42 12.29
CA ASP A 211 -10.70 -4.34 10.89
C ASP A 211 -9.51 -4.62 9.97
N ILE A 212 -8.36 -4.02 10.23
CA ILE A 212 -7.12 -4.31 9.49
C ILE A 212 -6.79 -5.80 9.58
N ALA A 213 -6.79 -6.38 10.78
CA ALA A 213 -6.50 -7.79 10.99
C ALA A 213 -7.52 -8.71 10.27
N LEU A 214 -8.78 -8.30 10.19
CA LEU A 214 -9.82 -9.05 9.47
C LEU A 214 -9.46 -9.22 7.99
N GLN A 215 -8.94 -8.19 7.34
CA GLN A 215 -8.58 -8.25 5.92
C GLN A 215 -7.56 -9.37 5.65
N PHE A 216 -6.51 -9.43 6.48
CA PHE A 216 -5.48 -10.47 6.36
C PHE A 216 -6.00 -11.87 6.68
N LYS A 217 -6.73 -12.01 7.78
CA LYS A 217 -7.28 -13.31 8.19
C LYS A 217 -8.19 -13.88 7.13
N THR A 218 -9.04 -13.05 6.53
CA THR A 218 -9.99 -13.51 5.52
C THR A 218 -9.29 -13.99 4.25
N ILE A 219 -8.37 -13.18 3.71
CA ILE A 219 -7.69 -13.62 2.48
C ILE A 219 -6.86 -14.88 2.73
N HIS A 220 -6.20 -14.98 3.89
CA HIS A 220 -5.47 -16.20 4.26
C HIS A 220 -6.41 -17.40 4.39
N GLN A 221 -7.54 -17.24 5.05
CA GLN A 221 -8.52 -18.31 5.26
C GLN A 221 -9.04 -18.89 3.94
N TYR A 222 -9.33 -18.05 2.96
CA TYR A 222 -10.00 -18.48 1.73
C TYR A 222 -9.05 -18.75 0.57
N SER A 223 -7.88 -18.10 0.52
CA SER A 223 -6.98 -18.19 -0.63
C SER A 223 -5.68 -18.95 -0.39
N TYR A 224 -5.36 -19.31 0.87
CA TYR A 224 -4.10 -19.99 1.17
C TYR A 224 -4.10 -21.46 0.78
N ASN A 225 -3.14 -21.82 -0.07
CA ASN A 225 -2.85 -23.20 -0.42
C ASN A 225 -1.67 -23.73 0.41
N ALA A 226 -1.95 -24.57 1.41
CA ALA A 226 -0.93 -25.09 2.33
C ALA A 226 0.08 -26.03 1.66
N GLU A 227 -0.31 -26.71 0.59
CA GLU A 227 0.60 -27.58 -0.18
C GLU A 227 1.63 -26.77 -0.94
N LYS A 228 1.21 -25.67 -1.56
CA LYS A 228 2.06 -24.76 -2.33
C LYS A 228 2.69 -23.67 -1.47
N GLN A 229 2.21 -23.47 -0.24
CA GLN A 229 2.58 -22.38 0.67
C GLN A 229 2.41 -20.99 0.06
N LEU A 230 1.38 -20.83 -0.77
CA LEU A 230 1.07 -19.59 -1.50
C LEU A 230 -0.41 -19.23 -1.35
N ASN A 231 -0.73 -17.95 -1.46
CA ASN A 231 -2.10 -17.50 -1.62
C ASN A 231 -2.45 -17.36 -3.11
N TYR A 232 -3.63 -17.80 -3.50
CA TYR A 232 -4.21 -17.42 -4.79
C TYR A 232 -4.38 -15.89 -4.82
N HIS A 233 -4.23 -15.28 -6.00
CA HIS A 233 -4.16 -13.82 -6.07
C HIS A 233 -5.49 -13.11 -5.80
N ALA A 234 -6.61 -13.80 -5.98
CA ALA A 234 -7.95 -13.25 -5.74
C ALA A 234 -8.89 -14.33 -5.22
N TRP A 235 -9.87 -13.87 -4.46
CA TRP A 235 -10.98 -14.69 -4.00
C TRP A 235 -12.28 -13.87 -4.09
N THR A 236 -13.39 -14.54 -4.35
CA THR A 236 -14.73 -13.94 -4.35
C THR A 236 -15.68 -14.73 -3.44
N ALA A 237 -16.55 -14.01 -2.74
CA ALA A 237 -17.61 -14.61 -1.95
C ALA A 237 -18.80 -15.11 -2.81
N THR A 238 -18.85 -14.69 -4.09
CA THR A 238 -19.93 -15.01 -5.04
C THR A 238 -19.34 -15.51 -6.36
N PRO A 239 -18.77 -16.74 -6.37
CA PRO A 239 -18.13 -17.29 -7.57
C PRO A 239 -19.10 -17.53 -8.73
N GLU A 240 -20.39 -17.62 -8.47
CA GLU A 240 -21.45 -17.78 -9.45
C GLU A 240 -21.82 -16.49 -10.20
N ASP A 241 -21.36 -15.33 -9.71
CA ASP A 241 -21.65 -14.04 -10.37
C ASP A 241 -20.88 -13.89 -11.68
N GLU A 242 -21.48 -13.25 -12.68
CA GLU A 242 -20.85 -12.98 -13.99
C GLU A 242 -19.50 -12.26 -13.87
N ASN A 243 -19.38 -11.36 -12.91
CA ASN A 243 -18.12 -10.64 -12.63
C ASN A 243 -17.02 -11.54 -12.02
N SER A 244 -17.39 -12.76 -11.65
CA SER A 244 -16.51 -13.74 -11.02
C SER A 244 -16.23 -14.96 -11.92
N PHE A 245 -16.41 -14.81 -13.24
CA PHE A 245 -16.24 -15.89 -14.24
C PHE A 245 -14.87 -16.60 -14.20
N TRP A 246 -13.87 -15.93 -13.66
CA TRP A 246 -12.51 -16.45 -13.48
C TRP A 246 -12.38 -17.36 -12.25
N ALA A 247 -13.33 -17.34 -11.32
CA ALA A 247 -13.25 -18.03 -10.05
C ALA A 247 -13.48 -19.54 -10.21
N GLN A 248 -12.75 -20.35 -9.44
CA GLN A 248 -13.01 -21.78 -9.33
C GLN A 248 -14.43 -22.00 -8.79
N GLN A 249 -15.22 -22.85 -9.48
CA GLN A 249 -16.63 -23.04 -9.18
C GLN A 249 -16.89 -24.12 -8.12
N ASP A 250 -15.92 -25.01 -7.89
CA ASP A 250 -16.05 -26.12 -6.96
C ASP A 250 -14.75 -26.43 -6.22
N GLY A 251 -14.77 -27.47 -5.40
CA GLY A 251 -13.61 -27.96 -4.68
C GLY A 251 -13.18 -27.08 -3.50
N LYS A 252 -12.00 -27.42 -2.98
CA LYS A 252 -11.44 -26.78 -1.77
C LYS A 252 -11.19 -25.29 -1.92
N PHE A 253 -10.91 -24.84 -3.13
CA PHE A 253 -10.57 -23.44 -3.43
C PHE A 253 -11.66 -22.74 -4.22
N LYS A 254 -12.92 -23.16 -4.02
CA LYS A 254 -14.06 -22.47 -4.61
C LYS A 254 -14.00 -20.97 -4.32
N GLY A 255 -14.18 -20.16 -5.36
CA GLY A 255 -14.08 -18.71 -5.31
C GLY A 255 -12.68 -18.13 -5.52
N CYS A 256 -11.62 -18.96 -5.47
CA CYS A 256 -10.26 -18.50 -5.75
C CYS A 256 -10.01 -18.35 -7.25
N SER A 257 -9.06 -17.49 -7.60
CA SER A 257 -8.45 -17.51 -8.94
C SER A 257 -7.79 -18.86 -9.23
N PRO A 258 -7.69 -19.28 -10.50
CA PRO A 258 -7.11 -20.58 -10.82
C PRO A 258 -5.59 -20.63 -10.61
N GLU A 259 -4.92 -19.46 -10.67
CA GLU A 259 -3.47 -19.35 -10.70
C GLU A 259 -2.91 -18.51 -9.54
N PHE A 260 -1.65 -18.77 -9.21
CA PHE A 260 -0.83 -17.90 -8.38
C PHE A 260 -0.20 -16.83 -9.26
N TRP A 261 -0.11 -15.61 -8.74
CA TRP A 261 0.44 -14.50 -9.48
C TRP A 261 1.58 -13.81 -8.71
N ALA A 262 2.77 -13.84 -9.27
CA ALA A 262 3.99 -13.35 -8.62
C ALA A 262 3.87 -11.88 -8.17
N ARG A 263 3.25 -11.02 -8.97
CA ARG A 263 3.05 -9.61 -8.60
C ARG A 263 2.18 -9.47 -7.35
N SER A 264 1.06 -10.16 -7.28
CA SER A 264 0.18 -10.15 -6.11
C SER A 264 0.89 -10.67 -4.87
N MET A 265 1.67 -11.75 -5.01
CA MET A 265 2.47 -12.28 -3.91
C MET A 265 3.55 -11.27 -3.48
N GLY A 266 4.16 -10.56 -4.42
CA GLY A 266 5.11 -9.48 -4.12
C GLY A 266 4.45 -8.36 -3.30
N TRP A 267 3.27 -7.90 -3.68
CA TRP A 267 2.48 -6.94 -2.91
C TRP A 267 2.19 -7.44 -1.50
N TYR A 268 1.76 -8.69 -1.37
CA TYR A 268 1.43 -9.30 -0.09
C TYR A 268 2.65 -9.40 0.84
N ILE A 269 3.79 -9.81 0.33
CA ILE A 269 5.04 -9.89 1.10
C ILE A 269 5.51 -8.49 1.55
N CYS A 270 5.49 -7.51 0.62
CA CYS A 270 5.82 -6.12 0.96
C CYS A 270 4.91 -5.56 2.06
N LEU A 271 3.61 -5.88 1.98
CA LEU A 271 2.63 -5.46 2.97
C LEU A 271 2.92 -6.05 4.36
N LEU A 272 3.19 -7.35 4.45
CA LEU A 272 3.49 -7.99 5.73
C LEU A 272 4.71 -7.33 6.38
N TYR A 273 5.77 -7.09 5.61
CA TYR A 273 6.97 -6.41 6.10
C TYR A 273 6.69 -4.97 6.56
N THR A 274 5.86 -4.24 5.83
CA THR A 274 5.52 -2.84 6.16
C THR A 274 4.61 -2.75 7.38
N SER A 275 3.70 -3.69 7.55
CA SER A 275 2.77 -3.73 8.69
C SER A 275 3.46 -4.12 10.00
N ASP A 276 4.50 -4.95 9.94
CA ASP A 276 5.31 -5.30 11.12
C ASP A 276 6.19 -4.12 11.59
N ALA A 277 6.46 -3.18 10.71
CA ALA A 277 7.28 -1.99 11.01
C ALA A 277 6.44 -0.79 11.52
N ALA A 278 5.10 -0.89 11.49
CA ALA A 278 4.18 0.14 11.97
C ALA A 278 3.70 -0.18 13.38
#